data_a12d65ee74d8fbe75ec79be071bf91df
#
_entry.id   a12d65ee74d8fbe75ec79be071bf91df
#
_cell.length_a   1.000
_cell.length_b   1.000
_cell.length_c   1.000
_cell.angle_alpha   90.00
_cell.angle_beta   90.00
_cell.angle_gamma   90.00
#
_symmetry.space_group_name_H-M   'P 1'
#
loop_
_entity.id
_entity.type
_entity.pdbx_description
1 polymer ?
#
loop_
_entity_poly.entity_id
_entity_poly.type
_entity_poly.pdbx_seq_one_letter_code
_entity_poly.pdbx_strand_id
1 'polypeptide(L)'
;MKKIDAFAHVLLPEYYSKMLELDSGIPETYSFTNIESLKNIDVRRKLWNNETQQIISFANINAEDYAEPTLAAKLCRDGNQELIECIKTNNDMFPYGVGMVPFNNTSESLEILEEIKASKELIGIQIFTRHLGKSIAEPEFRPILKKCEELGLLVFLHPVFDNRKPDNNIVFSWEYELSQAMMQLVLSGIFDECPNIKIIVHHAGAMVPFFAGRIDNILKDRKDDFRRFYVDTAILGNSKALELAIDYYGTGHVVYGTDAPFGIMPSGATKEIEEAISTLPISKEDKAKIFHENIVNLIEEK
;
A
#
# COMPACT_ATOMS: atom_id res chain seq x y z
N MET A 1 8.66 -2.82 -22.57
CA MET A 1 9.36 -2.78 -21.25
C MET A 1 8.44 -3.48 -20.27
N LYS A 2 8.95 -4.42 -19.47
CA LYS A 2 8.16 -5.08 -18.43
C LYS A 2 7.76 -4.01 -17.38
N LYS A 3 6.51 -4.00 -16.95
CA LYS A 3 6.00 -3.08 -15.93
C LYS A 3 5.51 -3.89 -14.73
N ILE A 4 5.79 -3.40 -13.51
CA ILE A 4 5.28 -3.99 -12.28
C ILE A 4 4.57 -2.90 -11.49
N ASP A 5 3.25 -3.02 -11.45
CA ASP A 5 2.38 -2.21 -10.61
C ASP A 5 2.55 -2.65 -9.15
N ALA A 6 3.20 -1.81 -8.36
CA ALA A 6 3.54 -2.12 -6.97
C ALA A 6 2.36 -1.99 -6.00
N PHE A 7 1.24 -1.39 -6.44
CA PHE A 7 0.12 -1.10 -5.56
C PHE A 7 -1.21 -1.34 -6.27
N ALA A 8 -1.69 -2.58 -6.22
CA ALA A 8 -2.98 -2.99 -6.72
C ALA A 8 -3.76 -3.81 -5.67
N HIS A 9 -5.08 -3.88 -5.80
CA HIS A 9 -5.92 -4.44 -4.75
C HIS A 9 -6.77 -5.61 -5.24
N VAL A 10 -7.08 -6.51 -4.29
CA VAL A 10 -8.04 -7.59 -4.43
C VAL A 10 -8.93 -7.67 -3.18
N LEU A 11 -10.09 -8.31 -3.30
CA LEU A 11 -10.93 -8.72 -2.18
C LEU A 11 -11.39 -10.15 -2.46
N LEU A 12 -10.51 -11.11 -2.14
CA LEU A 12 -10.72 -12.51 -2.50
C LEU A 12 -11.91 -13.12 -1.76
N PRO A 13 -12.62 -14.06 -2.40
CA PRO A 13 -13.96 -14.46 -1.97
C PRO A 13 -14.01 -15.19 -0.63
N GLU A 14 -12.98 -15.98 -0.24
CA GLU A 14 -13.01 -16.70 1.03
C GLU A 14 -12.85 -15.75 2.21
N TYR A 15 -11.87 -14.84 2.15
CA TYR A 15 -11.69 -13.80 3.15
C TYR A 15 -12.93 -12.91 3.24
N TYR A 16 -13.43 -12.45 2.09
CA TYR A 16 -14.59 -11.56 2.05
C TYR A 16 -15.85 -12.22 2.62
N SER A 17 -16.08 -13.50 2.32
CA SER A 17 -17.20 -14.26 2.89
C SER A 17 -17.14 -14.33 4.42
N LYS A 18 -15.95 -14.58 4.98
CA LYS A 18 -15.76 -14.58 6.45
C LYS A 18 -16.01 -13.21 7.08
N MET A 19 -15.60 -12.13 6.40
CA MET A 19 -15.87 -10.77 6.87
C MET A 19 -17.37 -10.45 6.84
N LEU A 20 -18.11 -10.92 5.83
CA LEU A 20 -19.59 -10.78 5.76
C LEU A 20 -20.32 -11.60 6.83
N GLU A 21 -19.75 -12.70 7.32
CA GLU A 21 -20.30 -13.44 8.46
C GLU A 21 -20.17 -12.64 9.78
N LEU A 22 -19.17 -11.77 9.89
CA LEU A 22 -18.99 -10.89 11.05
C LEU A 22 -19.85 -9.63 10.95
N ASP A 23 -19.93 -9.04 9.77
CA ASP A 23 -20.77 -7.87 9.52
C ASP A 23 -21.34 -7.89 8.10
N SER A 24 -22.60 -8.25 7.97
CA SER A 24 -23.32 -8.27 6.69
C SER A 24 -23.57 -6.86 6.11
N GLY A 25 -23.34 -5.78 6.87
CA GLY A 25 -23.46 -4.39 6.46
C GLY A 25 -22.22 -3.83 5.74
N ILE A 26 -21.15 -4.63 5.58
CA ILE A 26 -19.94 -4.20 4.88
C ILE A 26 -20.22 -3.62 3.48
N PRO A 27 -21.06 -4.23 2.61
CA PRO A 27 -21.31 -3.69 1.27
C PRO A 27 -22.00 -2.33 1.25
N GLU A 28 -22.83 -2.05 2.24
CA GLU A 28 -23.50 -0.76 2.42
C GLU A 28 -22.54 0.31 2.91
N THR A 29 -21.59 -0.07 3.76
CA THR A 29 -20.56 0.83 4.31
C THR A 29 -19.47 1.12 3.28
N TYR A 30 -19.06 0.10 2.54
CA TYR A 30 -17.93 0.15 1.61
C TYR A 30 -18.37 -0.22 0.20
N SER A 31 -18.89 0.75 -0.54
CA SER A 31 -19.43 0.55 -1.90
C SER A 31 -18.42 -0.04 -2.90
N PHE A 32 -17.10 0.12 -2.65
CA PHE A 32 -16.06 -0.47 -3.48
C PHE A 32 -16.12 -2.01 -3.50
N THR A 33 -16.68 -2.65 -2.48
CA THR A 33 -16.87 -4.11 -2.44
C THR A 33 -17.79 -4.63 -3.55
N ASN A 34 -18.51 -3.75 -4.22
CA ASN A 34 -19.35 -4.08 -5.38
C ASN A 34 -18.57 -4.12 -6.71
N ILE A 35 -17.29 -3.76 -6.72
CA ILE A 35 -16.44 -3.82 -7.92
C ILE A 35 -16.12 -5.30 -8.22
N GLU A 36 -16.62 -5.78 -9.36
CA GLU A 36 -16.50 -7.19 -9.72
C GLU A 36 -15.06 -7.61 -9.97
N SER A 37 -14.27 -6.77 -10.63
CA SER A 37 -12.84 -7.04 -10.89
C SER A 37 -11.94 -7.02 -9.64
N LEU A 38 -12.46 -6.56 -8.50
CA LEU A 38 -11.79 -6.65 -7.21
C LEU A 38 -11.90 -8.07 -6.61
N LYS A 39 -13.04 -8.75 -6.85
CA LYS A 39 -13.39 -10.05 -6.25
C LYS A 39 -13.20 -11.24 -7.18
N ASN A 40 -13.38 -11.02 -8.46
CA ASN A 40 -13.39 -12.06 -9.48
C ASN A 40 -12.16 -11.93 -10.39
N ILE A 41 -11.20 -12.83 -10.23
CA ILE A 41 -9.94 -12.82 -10.97
C ILE A 41 -10.15 -13.08 -12.47
N ASP A 42 -11.15 -13.86 -12.87
CA ASP A 42 -11.46 -14.08 -14.28
C ASP A 42 -12.00 -12.82 -14.96
N VAL A 43 -12.79 -12.02 -14.26
CA VAL A 43 -13.23 -10.70 -14.73
C VAL A 43 -12.03 -9.75 -14.83
N ARG A 44 -11.19 -9.70 -13.78
CA ARG A 44 -9.95 -8.89 -13.78
C ARG A 44 -9.04 -9.27 -14.95
N ARG A 45 -8.84 -10.56 -15.20
CA ARG A 45 -8.01 -11.09 -16.31
C ARG A 45 -8.49 -10.62 -17.69
N LYS A 46 -9.81 -10.50 -17.90
CA LYS A 46 -10.36 -9.96 -19.17
C LYS A 46 -10.08 -8.48 -19.36
N LEU A 47 -9.87 -7.74 -18.29
CA LEU A 47 -9.56 -6.30 -18.31
C LEU A 47 -8.04 -6.04 -18.32
N TRP A 48 -7.25 -7.06 -18.05
CA TRP A 48 -5.79 -6.95 -17.95
C TRP A 48 -5.15 -6.80 -19.34
N ASN A 49 -4.19 -5.88 -19.45
CA ASN A 49 -3.50 -5.56 -20.70
C ASN A 49 -2.34 -6.51 -21.08
N ASN A 50 -2.04 -7.53 -20.27
CA ASN A 50 -0.93 -8.49 -20.40
C ASN A 50 0.50 -7.88 -20.37
N GLU A 51 0.65 -6.57 -20.22
CA GLU A 51 1.94 -5.86 -20.22
C GLU A 51 2.41 -5.49 -18.80
N THR A 52 1.46 -5.38 -17.88
CA THR A 52 1.67 -4.90 -16.51
C THR A 52 1.35 -5.99 -15.50
N GLN A 53 2.36 -6.51 -14.82
CA GLN A 53 2.15 -7.38 -13.66
C GLN A 53 1.75 -6.54 -12.45
N GLN A 54 1.01 -7.12 -11.50
CA GLN A 54 0.47 -6.40 -10.35
C GLN A 54 0.88 -7.09 -9.04
N ILE A 55 1.44 -6.34 -8.11
CA ILE A 55 1.61 -6.75 -6.72
C ILE A 55 0.29 -6.43 -6.02
N ILE A 56 -0.34 -7.45 -5.45
CA ILE A 56 -1.71 -7.35 -4.93
C ILE A 56 -1.75 -7.37 -3.41
N SER A 57 -2.62 -6.53 -2.84
CA SER A 57 -2.98 -6.51 -1.42
C SER A 57 -4.49 -6.57 -1.23
N PHE A 58 -4.96 -6.95 -0.04
CA PHE A 58 -6.39 -6.85 0.25
C PHE A 58 -6.83 -5.39 0.34
N ALA A 59 -7.99 -5.08 -0.25
CA ALA A 59 -8.65 -3.80 -0.07
C ALA A 59 -9.09 -3.60 1.40
N ASN A 60 -9.31 -2.34 1.79
CA ASN A 60 -9.60 -1.83 3.15
C ASN A 60 -10.75 -2.49 3.91
N ILE A 61 -10.70 -3.80 4.16
CA ILE A 61 -11.56 -4.52 5.09
C ILE A 61 -10.62 -5.21 6.09
N ASN A 62 -10.35 -4.57 7.22
CA ASN A 62 -9.33 -5.04 8.16
C ASN A 62 -9.96 -5.95 9.21
N ALA A 63 -9.39 -7.12 9.45
CA ALA A 63 -9.92 -8.12 10.39
C ALA A 63 -10.08 -7.57 11.81
N GLU A 64 -9.14 -6.74 12.28
CA GLU A 64 -9.15 -6.18 13.63
C GLU A 64 -10.26 -5.17 13.91
N ASP A 65 -10.88 -4.59 12.88
CA ASP A 65 -12.02 -3.70 13.04
C ASP A 65 -13.33 -4.46 13.33
N TYR A 66 -13.38 -5.78 13.06
CA TYR A 66 -14.58 -6.63 13.15
C TYR A 66 -14.44 -7.80 14.10
N ALA A 67 -13.22 -8.19 14.45
CA ALA A 67 -12.95 -9.41 15.21
C ALA A 67 -12.09 -9.12 16.44
N GLU A 68 -12.32 -9.93 17.48
CA GLU A 68 -11.44 -9.95 18.64
C GLU A 68 -10.03 -10.49 18.26
N PRO A 69 -8.98 -10.26 19.08
CA PRO A 69 -7.60 -10.47 18.68
C PRO A 69 -7.25 -11.85 18.12
N THR A 70 -7.76 -12.93 18.71
CA THR A 70 -7.48 -14.31 18.28
C THR A 70 -8.13 -14.61 16.92
N LEU A 71 -9.37 -14.18 16.74
CA LEU A 71 -10.08 -14.38 15.49
C LEU A 71 -9.49 -13.48 14.37
N ALA A 72 -9.11 -12.24 14.69
CA ALA A 72 -8.43 -11.35 13.74
C ALA A 72 -7.13 -11.97 13.23
N ALA A 73 -6.30 -12.56 14.11
CA ALA A 73 -5.09 -13.25 13.73
C ALA A 73 -5.37 -14.44 12.80
N LYS A 74 -6.40 -15.24 13.11
CA LYS A 74 -6.81 -16.35 12.26
C LYS A 74 -7.27 -15.86 10.88
N LEU A 75 -8.08 -14.81 10.81
CA LEU A 75 -8.55 -14.23 9.56
C LEU A 75 -7.40 -13.68 8.69
N CYS A 76 -6.40 -13.03 9.31
CA CYS A 76 -5.21 -12.59 8.60
C CYS A 76 -4.42 -13.76 8.01
N ARG A 77 -4.21 -14.86 8.76
CA ARG A 77 -3.55 -16.07 8.24
C ARG A 77 -4.33 -16.70 7.10
N ASP A 78 -5.63 -16.88 7.27
CA ASP A 78 -6.49 -17.47 6.25
C ASP A 78 -6.48 -16.61 4.96
N GLY A 79 -6.58 -15.27 5.10
CA GLY A 79 -6.51 -14.34 3.96
C GLY A 79 -5.13 -14.34 3.29
N ASN A 80 -4.05 -14.34 4.06
CA ASN A 80 -2.69 -14.46 3.51
C ASN A 80 -2.50 -15.76 2.73
N GLN A 81 -3.05 -16.88 3.23
CA GLN A 81 -3.00 -18.17 2.53
C GLN A 81 -3.81 -18.11 1.21
N GLU A 82 -5.01 -17.55 1.23
CA GLU A 82 -5.82 -17.35 0.02
C GLU A 82 -5.08 -16.48 -1.01
N LEU A 83 -4.40 -15.41 -0.55
CA LEU A 83 -3.61 -14.53 -1.40
C LEU A 83 -2.43 -15.27 -2.05
N ILE A 84 -1.71 -16.10 -1.29
CA ILE A 84 -0.62 -16.97 -1.78
C ILE A 84 -1.13 -17.91 -2.86
N GLU A 85 -2.27 -18.56 -2.67
CA GLU A 85 -2.87 -19.49 -3.63
C GLU A 85 -3.32 -18.76 -4.91
N CYS A 86 -3.90 -17.57 -4.75
CA CYS A 86 -4.26 -16.70 -5.87
C CYS A 86 -3.03 -16.34 -6.72
N ILE A 87 -1.91 -15.96 -6.09
CA ILE A 87 -0.66 -15.62 -6.76
C ILE A 87 -0.08 -16.84 -7.48
N LYS A 88 -0.01 -18.00 -6.83
CA LYS A 88 0.51 -19.26 -7.44
C LYS A 88 -0.27 -19.65 -8.67
N THR A 89 -1.58 -19.49 -8.63
CA THR A 89 -2.48 -19.83 -9.74
C THR A 89 -2.43 -18.83 -10.88
N ASN A 90 -2.09 -17.56 -10.60
CA ASN A 90 -2.11 -16.46 -11.56
C ASN A 90 -0.76 -15.71 -11.62
N ASN A 91 0.35 -16.44 -11.55
CA ASN A 91 1.70 -15.89 -11.45
C ASN A 91 2.17 -15.09 -12.69
N ASP A 92 1.50 -15.26 -13.80
CA ASP A 92 1.69 -14.44 -15.00
C ASP A 92 1.21 -13.00 -14.81
N MET A 93 0.13 -12.81 -14.05
CA MET A 93 -0.48 -11.51 -13.74
C MET A 93 -0.03 -10.97 -12.38
N PHE A 94 0.10 -11.83 -11.37
CA PHE A 94 0.47 -11.48 -10.00
C PHE A 94 1.80 -12.11 -9.60
N PRO A 95 2.94 -11.40 -9.70
CA PRO A 95 4.24 -11.95 -9.31
C PRO A 95 4.40 -12.04 -7.80
N TYR A 96 3.77 -11.15 -7.05
CA TYR A 96 3.88 -11.04 -5.60
C TYR A 96 2.60 -10.49 -4.97
N GLY A 97 2.51 -10.61 -3.66
CA GLY A 97 1.48 -9.99 -2.84
C GLY A 97 2.02 -9.34 -1.58
N VAL A 98 1.14 -8.58 -0.94
CA VAL A 98 1.37 -7.87 0.32
C VAL A 98 0.39 -8.41 1.34
N GLY A 99 0.91 -9.00 2.42
CA GLY A 99 0.11 -9.68 3.43
C GLY A 99 -0.56 -8.74 4.43
N MET A 100 -1.36 -9.32 5.31
CA MET A 100 -2.05 -8.68 6.42
C MET A 100 -1.54 -9.20 7.76
N VAL A 101 -1.55 -8.35 8.78
CA VAL A 101 -1.35 -8.71 10.19
C VAL A 101 -2.41 -8.02 11.05
N PRO A 102 -2.85 -8.60 12.18
CA PRO A 102 -3.87 -8.00 13.04
C PRO A 102 -3.25 -6.98 14.01
N PHE A 103 -3.56 -5.70 13.87
CA PHE A 103 -2.99 -4.65 14.73
C PHE A 103 -3.57 -4.63 16.17
N ASN A 104 -4.57 -5.45 16.47
CA ASN A 104 -5.08 -5.69 17.84
C ASN A 104 -4.42 -6.86 18.58
N ASN A 105 -3.41 -7.52 17.95
CA ASN A 105 -2.72 -8.66 18.54
C ASN A 105 -1.23 -8.67 18.12
N THR A 106 -0.43 -7.88 18.82
CA THR A 106 1.00 -7.72 18.48
C THR A 106 1.77 -9.05 18.49
N SER A 107 1.50 -9.95 19.44
CA SER A 107 2.21 -11.25 19.49
C SER A 107 1.98 -12.07 18.24
N GLU A 108 0.71 -12.24 17.85
CA GLU A 108 0.35 -12.98 16.64
C GLU A 108 0.85 -12.27 15.37
N SER A 109 0.85 -10.92 15.37
CA SER A 109 1.39 -10.16 14.24
C SER A 109 2.87 -10.46 14.01
N LEU A 110 3.67 -10.57 15.06
CA LEU A 110 5.08 -10.90 14.94
C LEU A 110 5.29 -12.32 14.37
N GLU A 111 4.45 -13.28 14.77
CA GLU A 111 4.48 -14.66 14.23
C GLU A 111 4.05 -14.67 12.75
N ILE A 112 2.97 -13.96 12.40
CA ILE A 112 2.51 -13.86 11.00
C ILE A 112 3.56 -13.19 10.12
N LEU A 113 4.34 -12.22 10.61
CA LEU A 113 5.45 -11.63 9.87
C LEU A 113 6.53 -12.66 9.53
N GLU A 114 6.84 -13.61 10.44
CA GLU A 114 7.76 -14.72 10.14
C GLU A 114 7.17 -15.67 9.08
N GLU A 115 5.87 -15.95 9.14
CA GLU A 115 5.16 -16.76 8.14
C GLU A 115 5.20 -16.07 6.75
N ILE A 116 4.98 -14.74 6.70
CA ILE A 116 5.09 -13.92 5.49
C ILE A 116 6.52 -13.98 4.94
N LYS A 117 7.54 -13.84 5.79
CA LYS A 117 8.94 -13.91 5.38
C LYS A 117 9.33 -15.28 4.84
N ALA A 118 8.75 -16.35 5.38
CA ALA A 118 8.98 -17.72 4.89
C ALA A 118 8.32 -17.98 3.53
N SER A 119 7.31 -17.21 3.16
CA SER A 119 6.67 -17.27 1.85
C SER A 119 7.55 -16.66 0.76
N LYS A 120 7.44 -17.19 -0.45
CA LYS A 120 8.07 -16.61 -1.65
C LYS A 120 7.15 -15.63 -2.36
N GLU A 121 5.87 -15.75 -2.12
CA GLU A 121 4.80 -14.99 -2.77
C GLU A 121 4.56 -13.63 -2.11
N LEU A 122 4.77 -13.53 -0.78
CA LEU A 122 4.53 -12.31 -0.03
C LEU A 122 5.84 -11.54 0.21
N ILE A 123 5.83 -10.24 -0.05
CA ILE A 123 7.03 -9.39 0.00
C ILE A 123 7.00 -8.36 1.14
N GLY A 124 5.91 -8.25 1.85
CA GLY A 124 5.73 -7.26 2.90
C GLY A 124 4.32 -7.27 3.45
N ILE A 125 3.97 -6.22 4.17
CA ILE A 125 2.63 -6.02 4.71
C ILE A 125 2.04 -4.67 4.30
N GLN A 126 0.70 -4.63 4.16
CA GLN A 126 -0.04 -3.39 4.08
C GLN A 126 -0.38 -2.90 5.48
N ILE A 127 -0.10 -1.63 5.72
CA ILE A 127 -0.49 -0.90 6.92
C ILE A 127 -1.36 0.29 6.54
N PHE A 128 -2.16 0.77 7.47
CA PHE A 128 -3.03 1.91 7.24
C PHE A 128 -2.59 3.11 8.07
N THR A 129 -3.03 4.31 7.67
CA THR A 129 -2.75 5.54 8.42
C THR A 129 -3.22 5.47 9.88
N ARG A 130 -4.26 4.64 10.11
CA ARG A 130 -4.81 4.34 11.44
C ARG A 130 -5.17 2.88 11.55
N HIS A 131 -4.97 2.33 12.74
CA HIS A 131 -5.54 1.04 13.16
C HIS A 131 -6.34 1.23 14.44
N LEU A 132 -7.59 0.75 14.47
CA LEU A 132 -8.52 0.92 15.60
C LEU A 132 -8.68 2.39 16.05
N GLY A 133 -8.64 3.33 15.09
CA GLY A 133 -8.72 4.77 15.31
C GLY A 133 -7.46 5.44 15.82
N LYS A 134 -6.38 4.69 16.09
CA LYS A 134 -5.10 5.19 16.56
C LYS A 134 -4.13 5.39 15.39
N SER A 135 -3.26 6.38 15.47
CA SER A 135 -2.21 6.61 14.48
C SER A 135 -1.30 5.39 14.36
N ILE A 136 -0.88 5.05 13.13
CA ILE A 136 0.15 4.02 12.90
C ILE A 136 1.48 4.31 13.61
N ALA A 137 1.74 5.55 13.98
CA ALA A 137 2.94 5.97 14.70
C ALA A 137 2.88 5.73 16.22
N GLU A 138 1.74 5.22 16.75
CA GLU A 138 1.63 4.93 18.18
C GLU A 138 2.66 3.89 18.63
N PRO A 139 3.19 4.03 19.88
CA PRO A 139 4.23 3.13 20.39
C PRO A 139 3.85 1.64 20.40
N GLU A 140 2.57 1.33 20.52
CA GLU A 140 2.06 -0.04 20.55
C GLU A 140 2.23 -0.77 19.21
N PHE A 141 2.28 -0.04 18.08
CA PHE A 141 2.49 -0.61 16.73
C PHE A 141 3.97 -0.70 16.35
N ARG A 142 4.84 -0.04 17.11
CA ARG A 142 6.28 -0.02 16.86
C ARG A 142 6.94 -1.40 16.74
N PRO A 143 6.57 -2.42 17.56
CA PRO A 143 7.15 -3.76 17.44
C PRO A 143 6.92 -4.39 16.07
N ILE A 144 5.75 -4.16 15.44
CA ILE A 144 5.42 -4.68 14.11
C ILE A 144 6.34 -4.05 13.05
N LEU A 145 6.53 -2.72 13.09
CA LEU A 145 7.40 -2.01 12.14
C LEU A 145 8.87 -2.42 12.31
N LYS A 146 9.35 -2.57 13.56
CA LYS A 146 10.70 -3.09 13.84
C LYS A 146 10.90 -4.49 13.29
N LYS A 147 9.91 -5.36 13.45
CA LYS A 147 9.98 -6.72 12.93
C LYS A 147 9.98 -6.75 11.39
N CYS A 148 9.27 -5.84 10.74
CA CYS A 148 9.35 -5.71 9.28
C CYS A 148 10.77 -5.37 8.81
N GLU A 149 11.44 -4.41 9.46
CA GLU A 149 12.84 -4.09 9.15
C GLU A 149 13.77 -5.29 9.40
N GLU A 150 13.65 -5.93 10.58
CA GLU A 150 14.46 -7.11 10.96
C GLU A 150 14.38 -8.21 9.90
N LEU A 151 13.19 -8.46 9.36
CA LEU A 151 12.94 -9.48 8.34
C LEU A 151 13.19 -8.98 6.91
N GLY A 152 13.47 -7.70 6.71
CA GLY A 152 13.58 -7.09 5.38
C GLY A 152 12.26 -7.11 4.60
N LEU A 153 11.12 -7.02 5.28
CA LEU A 153 9.80 -6.93 4.67
C LEU A 153 9.47 -5.49 4.30
N LEU A 154 8.90 -5.30 3.12
CA LEU A 154 8.40 -4.00 2.67
C LEU A 154 7.13 -3.62 3.44
N VAL A 155 6.98 -2.33 3.72
CA VAL A 155 5.79 -1.78 4.39
C VAL A 155 5.05 -0.89 3.41
N PHE A 156 3.79 -1.21 3.12
CA PHE A 156 2.94 -0.47 2.20
C PHE A 156 1.93 0.36 2.99
N LEU A 157 2.10 1.67 3.00
CA LEU A 157 1.24 2.59 3.76
C LEU A 157 0.10 3.10 2.89
N HIS A 158 -1.12 2.75 3.26
CA HIS A 158 -2.37 3.07 2.58
C HIS A 158 -3.27 3.95 3.46
N PRO A 159 -4.09 4.86 2.91
CA PRO A 159 -5.11 5.55 3.68
C PRO A 159 -6.22 4.60 4.11
N VAL A 160 -6.97 4.94 5.15
CA VAL A 160 -8.07 4.13 5.65
C VAL A 160 -9.38 4.92 5.73
N PHE A 161 -10.50 4.26 5.42
CA PHE A 161 -11.80 4.76 5.83
C PHE A 161 -11.96 4.61 7.35
N ASP A 162 -12.18 5.73 8.02
CA ASP A 162 -12.46 5.75 9.44
C ASP A 162 -13.82 6.43 9.69
N ASN A 163 -14.86 5.61 9.87
CA ASN A 163 -16.24 6.08 10.11
C ASN A 163 -16.40 6.91 11.39
N ARG A 164 -15.38 6.93 12.26
CA ARG A 164 -15.32 7.80 13.45
C ARG A 164 -15.02 9.26 13.09
N LYS A 165 -14.62 9.53 11.85
CA LYS A 165 -14.33 10.87 11.33
C LYS A 165 -15.51 11.40 10.51
N PRO A 166 -16.04 12.59 10.85
CA PRO A 166 -17.23 13.13 10.18
C PRO A 166 -17.00 13.58 8.73
N ASP A 167 -15.77 13.89 8.35
CA ASP A 167 -15.36 14.45 7.05
C ASP A 167 -14.53 13.46 6.21
N ASN A 168 -14.65 12.16 6.49
CA ASN A 168 -13.90 11.13 5.78
C ASN A 168 -14.33 11.05 4.29
N ASN A 169 -13.39 11.30 3.38
CA ASN A 169 -13.61 11.23 1.93
C ASN A 169 -12.32 10.81 1.19
N ILE A 170 -12.47 10.18 0.03
CA ILE A 170 -11.37 9.63 -0.78
C ILE A 170 -10.63 10.70 -1.61
N VAL A 171 -11.08 11.96 -1.60
CA VAL A 171 -10.49 12.99 -2.47
C VAL A 171 -9.46 13.84 -1.73
N PHE A 172 -9.79 14.26 -0.50
CA PHE A 172 -8.93 15.17 0.27
C PHE A 172 -8.53 14.62 1.62
N SER A 173 -9.47 13.99 2.37
CA SER A 173 -9.14 13.56 3.73
C SER A 173 -8.16 12.39 3.73
N TRP A 174 -8.19 11.51 2.74
CA TRP A 174 -7.21 10.44 2.57
C TRP A 174 -5.80 10.99 2.34
N GLU A 175 -5.66 12.02 1.50
CA GLU A 175 -4.37 12.66 1.24
C GLU A 175 -3.83 13.40 2.47
N TYR A 176 -4.73 14.03 3.22
CA TYR A 176 -4.38 14.62 4.51
C TYR A 176 -3.94 13.56 5.52
N GLU A 177 -4.66 12.45 5.64
CA GLU A 177 -4.32 11.34 6.54
C GLU A 177 -2.95 10.72 6.23
N LEU A 178 -2.66 10.46 4.96
CA LEU A 178 -1.34 9.95 4.54
C LEU A 178 -0.24 10.92 4.95
N SER A 179 -0.42 12.22 4.65
CA SER A 179 0.55 13.25 5.03
C SER A 179 0.75 13.34 6.53
N GLN A 180 -0.32 13.22 7.33
CA GLN A 180 -0.25 13.19 8.79
C GLN A 180 0.46 11.92 9.30
N ALA A 181 0.16 10.75 8.73
CA ALA A 181 0.81 9.50 9.11
C ALA A 181 2.32 9.55 8.85
N MET A 182 2.74 10.06 7.68
CA MET A 182 4.15 10.28 7.37
C MET A 182 4.82 11.21 8.38
N MET A 183 4.19 12.36 8.69
CA MET A 183 4.72 13.30 9.68
C MET A 183 4.83 12.66 11.06
N GLN A 184 3.81 11.92 11.50
CA GLN A 184 3.79 11.27 12.81
C GLN A 184 4.84 10.16 12.89
N LEU A 185 5.04 9.35 11.83
CA LEU A 185 6.11 8.36 11.76
C LEU A 185 7.49 9.01 11.86
N VAL A 186 7.74 10.08 11.11
CA VAL A 186 9.01 10.83 11.19
C VAL A 186 9.24 11.38 12.59
N LEU A 187 8.25 12.08 13.17
CA LEU A 187 8.37 12.69 14.50
C LEU A 187 8.46 11.65 15.63
N SER A 188 7.94 10.44 15.42
CA SER A 188 8.07 9.34 16.38
C SER A 188 9.46 8.71 16.41
N GLY A 189 10.37 9.13 15.50
CA GLY A 189 11.72 8.61 15.42
C GLY A 189 11.83 7.23 14.78
N ILE A 190 10.88 6.84 13.90
CA ILE A 190 10.90 5.51 13.26
C ILE A 190 12.22 5.27 12.52
N PHE A 191 12.73 6.26 11.82
CA PHE A 191 13.96 6.15 11.06
C PHE A 191 15.24 6.22 11.92
N ASP A 192 15.16 6.65 13.17
CA ASP A 192 16.27 6.54 14.14
C ASP A 192 16.34 5.11 14.68
N GLU A 193 15.18 4.50 14.95
CA GLU A 193 15.09 3.15 15.51
C GLU A 193 15.16 2.04 14.45
N CYS A 194 14.67 2.32 13.25
CA CYS A 194 14.63 1.43 12.10
C CYS A 194 15.28 2.12 10.90
N PRO A 195 16.64 2.21 10.86
CA PRO A 195 17.34 2.97 9.83
C PRO A 195 17.22 2.38 8.41
N ASN A 196 16.83 1.12 8.27
CA ASN A 196 16.71 0.45 6.98
C ASN A 196 15.25 0.10 6.60
N ILE A 197 14.27 0.53 7.38
CA ILE A 197 12.87 0.26 7.06
C ILE A 197 12.49 0.88 5.72
N LYS A 198 11.82 0.09 4.88
CA LYS A 198 11.38 0.50 3.55
C LYS A 198 9.86 0.67 3.57
N ILE A 199 9.41 1.92 3.57
CA ILE A 199 7.96 2.27 3.60
C ILE A 199 7.60 2.88 2.25
N ILE A 200 6.68 2.24 1.53
CA ILE A 200 6.10 2.72 0.28
C ILE A 200 4.77 3.37 0.60
N VAL A 201 4.64 4.66 0.33
CA VAL A 201 3.45 5.46 0.61
C VAL A 201 2.60 5.58 -0.63
N HIS A 202 1.32 5.32 -0.49
CA HIS A 202 0.34 5.44 -1.57
C HIS A 202 0.15 6.90 -2.01
N HIS A 203 -0.46 7.11 -3.20
CA HIS A 203 -0.83 8.41 -3.76
C HIS A 203 0.34 9.41 -3.89
N ALA A 204 1.50 8.96 -4.43
CA ALA A 204 2.67 9.80 -4.69
C ALA A 204 3.20 10.55 -3.46
N GLY A 205 2.97 10.01 -2.23
CA GLY A 205 3.31 10.68 -0.97
C GLY A 205 2.36 11.83 -0.61
N ALA A 206 1.16 11.81 -1.20
CA ALA A 206 0.04 12.68 -0.86
C ALA A 206 0.39 14.19 -0.93
N MET A 207 0.20 14.96 0.16
CA MET A 207 0.42 16.40 0.18
C MET A 207 1.89 16.79 0.48
N VAL A 208 2.76 15.83 0.83
CA VAL A 208 4.13 16.09 1.28
C VAL A 208 4.95 16.85 0.23
N PRO A 209 5.01 16.46 -1.05
CA PRO A 209 5.76 17.21 -2.07
C PRO A 209 5.28 18.65 -2.25
N PHE A 210 3.96 18.86 -2.20
CA PHE A 210 3.38 20.21 -2.35
C PHE A 210 3.75 21.14 -1.20
N PHE A 211 3.91 20.61 0.03
CA PHE A 211 4.27 21.38 1.23
C PHE A 211 5.75 21.26 1.60
N ALA A 212 6.63 20.83 0.68
CA ALA A 212 8.07 20.66 0.91
C ALA A 212 8.73 21.87 1.58
N GLY A 213 8.44 23.11 1.12
CA GLY A 213 8.99 24.31 1.72
C GLY A 213 8.58 24.52 3.18
N ARG A 214 7.40 24.04 3.60
CA ARG A 214 6.99 24.09 5.02
C ARG A 214 7.76 23.05 5.84
N ILE A 215 7.95 21.85 5.30
CA ILE A 215 8.74 20.80 5.93
C ILE A 215 10.17 21.30 6.13
N ASP A 216 10.81 21.80 5.08
CA ASP A 216 12.20 22.25 5.09
C ASP A 216 12.45 23.40 6.09
N ASN A 217 11.48 24.26 6.31
CA ASN A 217 11.63 25.43 7.17
C ASN A 217 11.11 25.23 8.60
N ILE A 218 10.09 24.39 8.81
CA ILE A 218 9.46 24.16 10.12
C ILE A 218 10.02 22.92 10.81
N LEU A 219 10.25 21.84 10.06
CA LEU A 219 10.75 20.56 10.58
C LEU A 219 12.23 20.35 10.22
N LYS A 220 13.06 21.39 10.38
CA LYS A 220 14.45 21.48 9.93
C LYS A 220 15.30 20.25 10.27
N ASP A 221 15.16 19.74 11.51
CA ASP A 221 15.99 18.63 12.03
C ASP A 221 15.49 17.26 11.54
N ARG A 222 14.31 17.21 10.89
CA ARG A 222 13.68 15.99 10.40
C ARG A 222 13.30 16.02 8.92
N LYS A 223 13.63 17.10 8.21
CA LYS A 223 13.24 17.28 6.80
C LYS A 223 13.73 16.16 5.88
N ASP A 224 14.93 15.66 6.12
CA ASP A 224 15.55 14.64 5.31
C ASP A 224 14.93 13.26 5.53
N ASP A 225 14.30 13.01 6.69
CA ASP A 225 13.58 11.77 6.98
C ASP A 225 12.36 11.59 6.08
N PHE A 226 11.70 12.68 5.67
CA PHE A 226 10.59 12.59 4.71
C PHE A 226 11.03 12.08 3.34
N ARG A 227 12.27 12.28 2.93
CA ARG A 227 12.81 11.81 1.65
C ARG A 227 13.20 10.34 1.67
N ARG A 228 13.12 9.68 2.82
CA ARG A 228 13.40 8.25 3.00
C ARG A 228 12.21 7.35 2.63
N PHE A 229 11.01 7.92 2.57
CA PHE A 229 9.87 7.19 2.04
C PHE A 229 10.04 6.92 0.54
N TYR A 230 9.57 5.75 0.13
CA TYR A 230 9.25 5.48 -1.27
C TYR A 230 7.80 5.87 -1.50
N VAL A 231 7.44 6.22 -2.73
CA VAL A 231 6.08 6.59 -3.08
C VAL A 231 5.67 5.94 -4.40
N ASP A 232 4.38 5.70 -4.57
CA ASP A 232 3.86 5.18 -5.82
C ASP A 232 3.46 6.29 -6.83
N THR A 233 2.72 5.92 -7.85
CA THR A 233 2.22 6.86 -8.89
C THR A 233 0.69 6.91 -8.96
N ALA A 234 -0.02 6.40 -7.96
CA ALA A 234 -1.46 6.19 -7.99
C ALA A 234 -2.27 7.49 -7.76
N ILE A 235 -2.09 8.50 -8.61
CA ILE A 235 -2.80 9.79 -8.58
C ILE A 235 -3.58 10.08 -9.86
N LEU A 236 -4.18 9.04 -10.43
CA LEU A 236 -5.11 9.11 -11.56
C LEU A 236 -4.60 9.88 -12.79
N GLY A 237 -3.26 9.83 -13.05
CA GLY A 237 -2.68 10.38 -14.27
C GLY A 237 -2.33 11.88 -14.24
N ASN A 238 -2.25 12.51 -13.07
CA ASN A 238 -1.79 13.90 -12.96
C ASN A 238 -0.27 13.99 -13.12
N SER A 239 0.22 14.22 -14.36
CA SER A 239 1.65 14.27 -14.67
C SER A 239 2.39 15.39 -13.92
N LYS A 240 1.76 16.54 -13.65
CA LYS A 240 2.40 17.65 -12.91
C LYS A 240 2.58 17.35 -11.44
N ALA A 241 1.66 16.61 -10.83
CA ALA A 241 1.83 16.15 -9.46
C ALA A 241 2.89 15.05 -9.36
N LEU A 242 2.98 14.14 -10.35
CA LEU A 242 4.07 13.16 -10.43
C LEU A 242 5.44 13.84 -10.62
N GLU A 243 5.55 14.86 -11.48
CA GLU A 243 6.76 15.65 -11.64
C GLU A 243 7.21 16.25 -10.31
N LEU A 244 6.28 16.85 -9.56
CA LEU A 244 6.54 17.41 -8.23
C LEU A 244 7.00 16.35 -7.21
N ALA A 245 6.37 15.16 -7.22
CA ALA A 245 6.76 14.05 -6.35
C ALA A 245 8.18 13.55 -6.69
N ILE A 246 8.49 13.41 -7.98
CA ILE A 246 9.83 13.00 -8.45
C ILE A 246 10.89 14.04 -8.07
N ASP A 247 10.59 15.32 -8.22
CA ASP A 247 11.51 16.41 -7.80
C ASP A 247 11.80 16.36 -6.29
N TYR A 248 10.81 15.97 -5.49
CA TYR A 248 10.96 15.89 -4.04
C TYR A 248 11.67 14.62 -3.57
N TYR A 249 11.26 13.44 -4.05
CA TYR A 249 11.77 12.14 -3.59
C TYR A 249 12.96 11.63 -4.41
N GLY A 250 13.12 12.10 -5.64
CA GLY A 250 14.05 11.53 -6.62
C GLY A 250 13.46 10.32 -7.36
N THR A 251 13.91 10.10 -8.59
CA THR A 251 13.42 8.98 -9.44
C THR A 251 13.64 7.60 -8.84
N GLY A 252 14.66 7.43 -7.98
CA GLY A 252 14.96 6.17 -7.30
C GLY A 252 13.97 5.79 -6.17
N HIS A 253 13.19 6.74 -5.69
CA HIS A 253 12.21 6.53 -4.61
C HIS A 253 10.76 6.48 -5.11
N VAL A 254 10.53 6.50 -6.43
CA VAL A 254 9.20 6.42 -7.02
C VAL A 254 9.02 5.05 -7.66
N VAL A 255 8.00 4.31 -7.27
CA VAL A 255 7.60 3.03 -7.85
C VAL A 255 6.30 3.20 -8.64
N TYR A 256 6.14 2.47 -9.73
CA TYR A 256 4.90 2.46 -10.47
C TYR A 256 3.82 1.77 -9.64
N GLY A 257 2.70 2.43 -9.39
CA GLY A 257 1.53 1.92 -8.69
C GLY A 257 0.27 2.55 -9.26
N THR A 258 -0.82 1.78 -9.38
CA THR A 258 -2.03 2.24 -10.09
C THR A 258 -3.29 2.30 -9.23
N ASP A 259 -3.30 1.70 -8.04
CA ASP A 259 -4.51 1.51 -7.22
C ASP A 259 -5.57 0.62 -7.90
N ALA A 260 -5.16 -0.17 -8.93
CA ALA A 260 -6.11 -0.99 -9.69
C ALA A 260 -6.83 -2.01 -8.77
N PRO A 261 -8.14 -2.22 -8.96
CA PRO A 261 -9.02 -1.74 -10.03
C PRO A 261 -9.73 -0.42 -9.71
N PHE A 262 -9.28 0.35 -8.71
CA PHE A 262 -9.91 1.61 -8.30
C PHE A 262 -9.62 2.76 -9.27
N GLY A 263 -10.33 3.87 -9.09
CA GLY A 263 -10.19 5.08 -9.90
C GLY A 263 -11.13 5.09 -11.09
N ILE A 264 -10.67 4.79 -12.29
CA ILE A 264 -11.46 4.86 -13.53
C ILE A 264 -12.03 3.49 -13.87
N MET A 265 -13.35 3.36 -13.75
CA MET A 265 -14.02 2.08 -14.01
C MET A 265 -14.00 1.70 -15.50
N PRO A 266 -13.93 0.40 -15.86
CA PRO A 266 -14.00 -0.76 -14.95
C PRO A 266 -12.63 -1.32 -14.51
N SER A 267 -11.50 -0.80 -15.02
CA SER A 267 -10.18 -1.44 -14.89
C SER A 267 -9.18 -0.66 -14.05
N GLY A 268 -9.58 0.49 -13.48
CA GLY A 268 -8.68 1.41 -12.81
C GLY A 268 -8.04 2.43 -13.78
N ALA A 269 -7.13 3.24 -13.26
CA ALA A 269 -6.48 4.33 -13.99
C ALA A 269 -5.12 3.94 -14.61
N THR A 270 -4.89 2.66 -14.86
CA THR A 270 -3.60 2.13 -15.36
C THR A 270 -3.11 2.90 -16.60
N LYS A 271 -4.01 3.09 -17.59
CA LYS A 271 -3.66 3.78 -18.84
C LYS A 271 -3.27 5.23 -18.60
N GLU A 272 -4.06 5.96 -17.84
CA GLU A 272 -3.85 7.39 -17.53
C GLU A 272 -2.54 7.61 -16.77
N ILE A 273 -2.22 6.73 -15.83
CA ILE A 273 -0.98 6.78 -15.06
C ILE A 273 0.22 6.46 -15.95
N GLU A 274 0.13 5.42 -16.79
CA GLU A 274 1.19 5.09 -17.75
C GLU A 274 1.46 6.22 -18.76
N GLU A 275 0.40 6.86 -19.27
CA GLU A 275 0.51 8.02 -20.14
C GLU A 275 1.17 9.20 -19.41
N ALA A 276 0.77 9.46 -18.16
CA ALA A 276 1.36 10.51 -17.33
C ALA A 276 2.87 10.29 -17.13
N ILE A 277 3.30 9.08 -16.74
CA ILE A 277 4.72 8.74 -16.58
C ILE A 277 5.47 8.88 -17.91
N SER A 278 4.86 8.44 -19.01
CA SER A 278 5.46 8.49 -20.34
C SER A 278 5.73 9.92 -20.82
N THR A 279 4.93 10.89 -20.38
CA THR A 279 5.07 12.31 -20.74
C THR A 279 5.99 13.09 -19.80
N LEU A 280 6.45 12.52 -18.68
CA LEU A 280 7.37 13.20 -17.77
C LEU A 280 8.68 13.61 -18.45
N PRO A 281 9.24 14.79 -18.13
CA PRO A 281 10.49 15.31 -18.69
C PRO A 281 11.73 14.69 -18.02
N ILE A 282 11.75 13.37 -17.89
CA ILE A 282 12.85 12.58 -17.32
C ILE A 282 13.40 11.60 -18.37
N SER A 283 14.59 11.05 -18.12
CA SER A 283 15.26 10.12 -19.04
C SER A 283 14.44 8.82 -19.24
N LYS A 284 14.73 8.08 -20.32
CA LYS A 284 14.12 6.76 -20.53
C LYS A 284 14.54 5.76 -19.47
N GLU A 285 15.76 5.89 -18.99
CA GLU A 285 16.35 5.10 -17.91
C GLU A 285 15.58 5.34 -16.60
N ASP A 286 15.28 6.59 -16.28
CA ASP A 286 14.52 6.92 -15.06
C ASP A 286 13.06 6.44 -15.17
N LYS A 287 12.44 6.51 -16.35
CA LYS A 287 11.13 5.88 -16.57
C LYS A 287 11.17 4.36 -16.38
N ALA A 288 12.26 3.69 -16.81
CA ALA A 288 12.44 2.26 -16.60
C ALA A 288 12.57 1.92 -15.09
N LYS A 289 13.30 2.74 -14.34
CA LYS A 289 13.37 2.61 -12.88
C LYS A 289 11.99 2.68 -12.23
N ILE A 290 11.21 3.70 -12.57
CA ILE A 290 9.86 3.87 -12.01
C ILE A 290 8.97 2.68 -12.38
N PHE A 291 8.93 2.28 -13.67
CA PHE A 291 8.04 1.22 -14.12
C PHE A 291 8.39 -0.18 -13.59
N HIS A 292 9.67 -0.43 -13.23
CA HIS A 292 10.11 -1.80 -12.93
C HIS A 292 11.28 -1.89 -11.95
N GLU A 293 12.39 -1.18 -12.19
CA GLU A 293 13.66 -1.50 -11.53
C GLU A 293 13.62 -1.17 -10.03
N ASN A 294 12.99 -0.05 -9.63
CA ASN A 294 12.93 0.37 -8.23
C ASN A 294 12.21 -0.66 -7.37
N ILE A 295 11.06 -1.16 -7.79
CA ILE A 295 10.33 -2.17 -6.99
C ILE A 295 11.07 -3.51 -6.96
N VAL A 296 11.72 -3.91 -8.06
CA VAL A 296 12.54 -5.13 -8.10
C VAL A 296 13.72 -5.01 -7.14
N ASN A 297 14.46 -3.90 -7.17
CA ASN A 297 15.57 -3.65 -6.26
C ASN A 297 15.11 -3.70 -4.79
N LEU A 298 13.96 -3.09 -4.46
CA LEU A 298 13.39 -3.14 -3.11
C LEU A 298 13.07 -4.57 -2.65
N ILE A 299 12.62 -5.42 -3.57
CA ILE A 299 12.32 -6.83 -3.28
C ILE A 299 13.60 -7.66 -3.15
N GLU A 300 14.63 -7.39 -3.95
CA GLU A 300 15.88 -8.17 -3.98
C GLU A 300 16.88 -7.77 -2.88
N GLU A 301 16.85 -6.54 -2.40
CA GLU A 301 17.68 -6.01 -1.30
C GLU A 301 17.25 -6.49 0.11
N LYS A 302 16.70 -7.70 0.22
CA LYS A 302 16.17 -8.29 1.48
C LYS A 302 17.27 -8.82 2.39
#